data_2ef1c5345c1cc5c18395b9831197776c
#
_entry.id   2ef1c5345c1cc5c18395b9831197776c
#
_cell.length_a   1.000
_cell.length_b   1.000
_cell.length_c   1.000
_cell.angle_alpha   90.00
_cell.angle_beta   90.00
_cell.angle_gamma   90.00
#
_symmetry.space_group_name_H-M   'P 1'
#
loop_
_entity.id
_entity.type
_entity.pdbx_description
1 polymer ?
#
loop_
_entity_poly.entity_id
_entity_poly.type
_entity_poly.pdbx_seq_one_letter_code
_entity_poly.pdbx_strand_id
1 'polypeptide(L)'
;MGAKITVKEYTQLEGHKQGVYALLNLRGSSVIVSAGGDGAVVKWDLDENGPVRMNPEPSVAGVLFAQLPEPVFCLMEGLDGVIWAGTQGGLVFKLVSGEAPRMIKLGTSSVFFISRWMDGRIAVGLGSGELVFLDDELQLLDRKSLGTKSLRCCLGDMGLVGGSDGLIWRLDAQGRLLSFWKANSPSVFCLAEDAQGDIVSGGRDALLMWMGEDGGLKQEVKAHLFTIHALAGSELGWLASGSMDKTVKVWDRNNGALLKVIDREKYPSRGHSHSVNALCWVGRLLASAGDDKIIRIWEVSV
;
A
#
# COMPACT_ATOMS: atom_id res chain seq x y z
N MET A 1 -26.46 15.28 2.24
CA MET A 1 -25.35 15.97 2.89
C MET A 1 -24.37 14.90 3.31
N GLY A 2 -23.14 14.89 2.75
CA GLY A 2 -22.14 13.89 3.13
C GLY A 2 -21.77 14.04 4.61
N ALA A 3 -21.52 12.92 5.28
CA ALA A 3 -21.13 12.90 6.69
C ALA A 3 -19.84 13.73 6.86
N LYS A 4 -19.83 14.68 7.79
CA LYS A 4 -18.66 15.51 8.07
C LYS A 4 -17.73 14.72 8.99
N ILE A 5 -16.58 14.30 8.48
CA ILE A 5 -15.60 13.60 9.29
C ILE A 5 -14.66 14.55 10.03
N THR A 6 -14.21 14.09 11.18
CA THR A 6 -13.14 14.72 11.97
C THR A 6 -11.88 13.86 11.85
N VAL A 7 -10.73 14.50 11.68
CA VAL A 7 -9.42 13.84 11.66
C VAL A 7 -8.55 14.51 12.72
N LYS A 8 -7.98 13.72 13.61
CA LYS A 8 -7.02 14.15 14.64
C LYS A 8 -5.76 13.32 14.52
N GLU A 9 -4.61 13.91 14.78
CA GLU A 9 -3.39 13.13 14.95
C GLU A 9 -3.50 12.32 16.24
N TYR A 10 -3.29 11.01 16.13
CA TYR A 10 -3.28 10.08 17.25
C TYR A 10 -1.87 9.95 17.85
N THR A 11 -0.87 9.64 17.00
CA THR A 11 0.55 9.56 17.39
C THR A 11 1.46 9.61 16.16
N GLN A 12 2.76 9.71 16.41
CA GLN A 12 3.83 9.55 15.43
C GLN A 12 4.73 8.39 15.85
N LEU A 13 5.18 7.59 14.85
CA LEU A 13 6.08 6.47 15.06
C LEU A 13 7.39 6.81 14.35
N GLU A 14 8.47 6.84 15.10
CA GLU A 14 9.80 7.21 14.63
C GLU A 14 10.78 6.05 14.85
N GLY A 15 11.77 5.90 13.96
CA GLY A 15 12.79 4.86 14.06
C GLY A 15 13.41 4.48 12.73
N HIS A 16 12.70 4.65 11.62
CA HIS A 16 13.28 4.46 10.30
C HIS A 16 14.36 5.51 9.99
N LYS A 17 15.46 5.05 9.42
CA LYS A 17 16.62 5.90 9.05
C LYS A 17 16.48 6.47 7.64
N GLN A 18 15.63 5.87 6.81
CA GLN A 18 15.33 6.29 5.44
C GLN A 18 13.82 6.30 5.20
N GLY A 19 13.39 6.72 3.99
CA GLY A 19 11.98 6.77 3.62
C GLY A 19 11.27 5.43 3.84
N VAL A 20 10.04 5.51 4.31
CA VAL A 20 9.16 4.34 4.48
C VAL A 20 8.36 4.16 3.19
N TYR A 21 8.39 2.95 2.63
CA TYR A 21 7.78 2.63 1.34
C TYR A 21 6.61 1.67 1.43
N ALA A 22 6.52 0.90 2.52
CA ALA A 22 5.46 -0.06 2.74
C ALA A 22 4.89 0.02 4.15
N LEU A 23 3.57 -0.07 4.25
CA LEU A 23 2.79 -0.24 5.46
C LEU A 23 1.84 -1.42 5.26
N LEU A 24 1.68 -2.23 6.30
CA LEU A 24 0.80 -3.39 6.34
C LEU A 24 0.13 -3.45 7.71
N ASN A 25 -1.20 -3.55 7.76
CA ASN A 25 -1.91 -3.93 8.98
C ASN A 25 -2.01 -5.47 9.05
N LEU A 26 -1.64 -6.05 10.17
CA LEU A 26 -1.85 -7.48 10.41
C LEU A 26 -3.33 -7.72 10.75
N ARG A 27 -3.96 -8.62 9.99
CA ARG A 27 -5.40 -8.89 10.06
C ARG A 27 -5.88 -9.21 11.48
N GLY A 28 -6.96 -8.58 11.87
CA GLY A 28 -7.59 -8.80 13.19
C GLY A 28 -6.75 -8.31 14.37
N SER A 29 -5.75 -7.46 14.15
CA SER A 29 -4.90 -6.92 15.20
C SER A 29 -4.74 -5.40 15.10
N SER A 30 -4.24 -4.79 16.18
CA SER A 30 -3.80 -3.39 16.24
C SER A 30 -2.39 -3.18 15.66
N VAL A 31 -1.73 -4.24 15.21
CA VAL A 31 -0.34 -4.19 14.78
C VAL A 31 -0.23 -3.73 13.33
N ILE A 32 0.61 -2.73 13.09
CA ILE A 32 1.10 -2.40 11.76
C ILE A 32 2.56 -2.83 11.60
N VAL A 33 2.92 -3.14 10.36
CA VAL A 33 4.29 -3.45 9.95
C VAL A 33 4.72 -2.40 8.94
N SER A 34 5.90 -1.84 9.13
CA SER A 34 6.49 -0.88 8.21
C SER A 34 7.80 -1.37 7.65
N ALA A 35 8.13 -0.94 6.43
CA ALA A 35 9.44 -1.18 5.84
C ALA A 35 9.83 -0.07 4.86
N GLY A 36 11.12 0.08 4.60
CA GLY A 36 11.58 1.18 3.74
C GLY A 36 13.01 1.06 3.26
N GLY A 37 13.60 2.22 2.97
CA GLY A 37 14.92 2.36 2.36
C GLY A 37 16.09 1.85 3.21
N ASP A 38 15.91 1.79 4.53
CA ASP A 38 16.90 1.29 5.47
C ASP A 38 16.93 -0.25 5.60
N GLY A 39 16.03 -0.95 4.91
CA GLY A 39 15.90 -2.40 4.98
C GLY A 39 15.30 -2.94 6.28
N ALA A 40 14.94 -2.07 7.21
CA ALA A 40 14.31 -2.48 8.45
C ALA A 40 12.84 -2.85 8.21
N VAL A 41 12.41 -3.97 8.78
CA VAL A 41 10.99 -4.37 8.91
C VAL A 41 10.63 -4.25 10.38
N VAL A 42 9.72 -3.35 10.71
CA VAL A 42 9.40 -2.97 12.10
C VAL A 42 7.93 -3.20 12.37
N LYS A 43 7.62 -3.83 13.51
CA LYS A 43 6.26 -3.99 14.03
C LYS A 43 5.95 -2.90 15.07
N TRP A 44 4.74 -2.35 15.00
CA TRP A 44 4.22 -1.33 15.89
C TRP A 44 2.84 -1.77 16.37
N ASP A 45 2.67 -1.87 17.67
CA ASP A 45 1.37 -2.18 18.26
C ASP A 45 0.65 -0.89 18.64
N LEU A 46 -0.44 -0.62 17.96
CA LEU A 46 -1.27 0.57 18.15
C LEU A 46 -2.37 0.29 19.17
N ASP A 47 -2.09 -0.19 20.36
CA ASP A 47 -3.09 -0.54 21.36
C ASP A 47 -4.33 0.38 21.31
N GLU A 48 -5.43 -0.11 20.72
CA GLU A 48 -6.70 0.64 20.56
C GLU A 48 -7.33 0.98 21.93
N ASN A 49 -6.91 0.31 22.99
CA ASN A 49 -7.41 0.47 24.37
C ASN A 49 -6.43 1.24 25.25
N GLY A 50 -5.28 1.63 24.74
CA GLY A 50 -4.33 2.44 25.47
C GLY A 50 -4.95 3.81 25.79
N PRO A 51 -4.83 4.33 27.05
CA PRO A 51 -5.38 5.63 27.38
C PRO A 51 -4.76 6.68 26.45
N VAL A 52 -5.61 7.53 25.89
CA VAL A 52 -5.20 8.82 25.32
C VAL A 52 -4.44 9.57 26.42
N ARG A 53 -3.16 9.30 26.57
CA ARG A 53 -2.31 10.06 27.46
C ARG A 53 -2.02 11.37 26.77
N MET A 54 -2.73 12.40 27.20
CA MET A 54 -2.38 13.80 26.96
C MET A 54 -1.05 14.13 27.68
N ASN A 55 0.02 13.42 27.34
CA ASN A 55 1.35 13.76 27.78
C ASN A 55 2.30 13.65 26.58
N PRO A 56 3.18 14.61 26.38
CA PRO A 56 4.09 14.65 25.22
C PRO A 56 5.31 13.75 25.46
N GLU A 57 5.10 12.52 25.88
CA GLU A 57 6.17 11.52 25.97
C GLU A 57 5.75 10.24 25.23
N PRO A 58 6.72 9.56 24.71
CA PRO A 58 6.73 9.18 23.32
C PRO A 58 6.27 7.76 23.11
N SER A 59 5.85 7.62 21.89
CA SER A 59 6.21 6.53 21.02
C SER A 59 5.79 5.13 21.50
N VAL A 60 4.81 4.62 20.84
CA VAL A 60 4.74 3.18 20.57
C VAL A 60 6.13 2.78 20.08
N ALA A 61 6.87 2.05 20.91
CA ALA A 61 8.21 1.60 20.55
C ALA A 61 8.09 0.55 19.44
N GLY A 62 8.73 0.80 18.31
CA GLY A 62 8.82 -0.16 17.24
C GLY A 62 9.71 -1.34 17.63
N VAL A 63 9.24 -2.55 17.37
CA VAL A 63 10.03 -3.77 17.53
C VAL A 63 10.60 -4.16 16.16
N LEU A 64 11.93 -4.15 16.05
CA LEU A 64 12.61 -4.62 14.85
C LEU A 64 12.29 -6.11 14.64
N PHE A 65 11.54 -6.40 13.57
CA PHE A 65 11.17 -7.78 13.22
C PHE A 65 12.24 -8.46 12.36
N ALA A 66 12.81 -7.70 11.40
CA ALA A 66 13.93 -8.17 10.58
C ALA A 66 14.75 -6.98 10.07
N GLN A 67 16.06 -7.19 9.86
CA GLN A 67 16.93 -6.29 9.12
C GLN A 67 17.33 -6.97 7.81
N LEU A 68 16.85 -6.43 6.69
CA LEU A 68 17.14 -6.94 5.36
C LEU A 68 18.31 -6.17 4.72
N PRO A 69 19.04 -6.80 3.78
CA PRO A 69 20.26 -6.20 3.20
C PRO A 69 19.98 -5.07 2.20
N GLU A 70 18.73 -4.92 1.77
CA GLU A 70 18.32 -3.99 0.72
C GLU A 70 17.05 -3.22 1.09
N PRO A 71 16.78 -2.06 0.44
CA PRO A 71 15.50 -1.35 0.57
C PRO A 71 14.31 -2.26 0.28
N VAL A 72 13.28 -2.18 1.14
CA VAL A 72 12.04 -2.93 1.02
C VAL A 72 10.97 -2.04 0.42
N PHE A 73 10.33 -2.48 -0.68
CA PHE A 73 9.33 -1.70 -1.40
C PHE A 73 7.90 -2.15 -1.16
N CYS A 74 7.70 -3.41 -0.80
CA CYS A 74 6.37 -3.94 -0.52
C CYS A 74 6.38 -4.99 0.58
N LEU A 75 5.24 -5.11 1.24
CA LEU A 75 4.95 -6.09 2.27
C LEU A 75 3.62 -6.78 1.96
N MET A 76 3.49 -8.04 2.37
CA MET A 76 2.24 -8.78 2.34
C MET A 76 2.17 -9.68 3.57
N GLU A 77 0.99 -9.79 4.18
CA GLU A 77 0.71 -10.78 5.19
C GLU A 77 0.41 -12.13 4.53
N GLY A 78 1.15 -13.15 4.94
CA GLY A 78 0.90 -14.53 4.58
C GLY A 78 0.00 -15.24 5.59
N LEU A 79 0.02 -16.56 5.58
CA LEU A 79 -0.67 -17.38 6.56
C LEU A 79 0.09 -17.37 7.90
N ASP A 80 -0.62 -17.54 9.01
CA ASP A 80 -0.07 -17.73 10.36
C ASP A 80 0.92 -16.62 10.81
N GLY A 81 0.67 -15.37 10.42
CA GLY A 81 1.49 -14.23 10.81
C GLY A 81 2.83 -14.11 10.09
N VAL A 82 3.02 -14.88 9.02
CA VAL A 82 4.17 -14.76 8.10
C VAL A 82 4.13 -13.41 7.41
N ILE A 83 5.27 -12.74 7.28
CA ILE A 83 5.40 -11.51 6.52
C ILE A 83 6.27 -11.76 5.29
N TRP A 84 5.75 -11.40 4.14
CA TRP A 84 6.48 -11.39 2.89
C TRP A 84 6.99 -9.98 2.61
N ALA A 85 8.25 -9.87 2.18
CA ALA A 85 8.87 -8.59 1.88
C ALA A 85 9.59 -8.63 0.53
N GLY A 86 9.30 -7.65 -0.32
CA GLY A 86 9.92 -7.50 -1.63
C GLY A 86 10.89 -6.33 -1.66
N THR A 87 12.09 -6.54 -2.26
CA THR A 87 13.19 -5.58 -2.21
C THR A 87 13.50 -4.92 -3.55
N GLN A 88 14.30 -3.87 -3.48
CA GLN A 88 14.80 -3.14 -4.64
C GLN A 88 15.63 -4.01 -5.59
N GLY A 89 16.41 -4.96 -5.08
CA GLY A 89 17.32 -5.81 -5.86
C GLY A 89 16.71 -7.11 -6.36
N GLY A 90 15.38 -7.30 -6.24
CA GLY A 90 14.69 -8.48 -6.77
C GLY A 90 14.68 -9.68 -5.83
N LEU A 91 14.93 -9.46 -4.52
CA LEU A 91 14.78 -10.49 -3.51
C LEU A 91 13.35 -10.47 -2.95
N VAL A 92 12.80 -11.65 -2.72
CA VAL A 92 11.58 -11.86 -1.95
C VAL A 92 11.92 -12.65 -0.71
N PHE A 93 11.58 -12.09 0.44
CA PHE A 93 11.80 -12.70 1.76
C PHE A 93 10.49 -13.23 2.34
N LYS A 94 10.58 -14.39 2.99
CA LYS A 94 9.58 -14.96 3.88
C LYS A 94 10.11 -14.82 5.30
N LEU A 95 9.41 -14.05 6.13
CA LEU A 95 9.80 -13.70 7.49
C LEU A 95 8.84 -14.36 8.48
N VAL A 96 9.36 -15.21 9.35
CA VAL A 96 8.63 -15.89 10.42
C VAL A 96 9.20 -15.47 11.76
N SER A 97 8.35 -15.24 12.74
CA SER A 97 8.79 -14.82 14.07
C SER A 97 9.69 -15.87 14.71
N GLY A 98 10.87 -15.44 15.17
CA GLY A 98 11.85 -16.34 15.82
C GLY A 98 12.67 -17.19 14.85
N GLU A 99 12.51 -17.04 13.54
CA GLU A 99 13.26 -17.79 12.53
C GLU A 99 14.20 -16.87 11.71
N ALA A 100 15.23 -17.45 11.14
CA ALA A 100 16.07 -16.74 10.17
C ALA A 100 15.28 -16.46 8.88
N PRO A 101 15.42 -15.26 8.28
CA PRO A 101 14.76 -14.94 7.02
C PRO A 101 15.09 -15.92 5.89
N ARG A 102 14.07 -16.48 5.26
CA ARG A 102 14.22 -17.29 4.03
C ARG A 102 14.02 -16.38 2.83
N MET A 103 14.68 -16.64 1.72
CA MET A 103 14.57 -15.78 0.53
C MET A 103 14.68 -16.55 -0.78
N ILE A 104 14.14 -15.94 -1.83
CA ILE A 104 14.39 -16.29 -3.23
C ILE A 104 14.80 -15.04 -4.00
N LYS A 105 15.74 -15.18 -4.94
CA LYS A 105 16.12 -14.13 -5.88
C LYS A 105 15.41 -14.34 -7.21
N LEU A 106 14.57 -13.39 -7.61
CA LEU A 106 13.77 -13.49 -8.83
C LEU A 106 14.42 -12.79 -10.05
N GLY A 107 15.45 -11.99 -9.80
CA GLY A 107 16.16 -11.25 -10.84
C GLY A 107 16.95 -10.09 -10.22
N THR A 108 17.17 -9.03 -11.00
CA THR A 108 17.85 -7.79 -10.56
C THR A 108 16.89 -6.59 -10.53
N SER A 109 15.66 -6.79 -10.99
CA SER A 109 14.63 -5.73 -11.01
C SER A 109 13.89 -5.69 -9.70
N SER A 110 13.49 -4.48 -9.29
CA SER A 110 12.73 -4.26 -8.07
C SER A 110 11.45 -5.07 -7.99
N VAL A 111 11.13 -5.56 -6.80
CA VAL A 111 9.82 -6.14 -6.47
C VAL A 111 8.91 -5.01 -6.02
N PHE A 112 7.87 -4.70 -6.79
CA PHE A 112 6.98 -3.58 -6.47
C PHE A 112 5.73 -3.98 -5.72
N PHE A 113 5.27 -5.23 -5.89
CA PHE A 113 4.19 -5.78 -5.08
C PHE A 113 4.37 -7.28 -4.84
N ILE A 114 3.79 -7.75 -3.75
CA ILE A 114 3.54 -9.15 -3.42
C ILE A 114 2.08 -9.22 -3.01
N SER A 115 1.32 -10.17 -3.54
CA SER A 115 -0.10 -10.32 -3.26
C SER A 115 -0.50 -11.79 -3.25
N ARG A 116 -1.47 -12.16 -2.42
CA ARG A 116 -2.15 -13.45 -2.56
C ARG A 116 -2.96 -13.40 -3.85
N TRP A 117 -2.81 -14.41 -4.69
CA TRP A 117 -3.57 -14.57 -5.93
C TRP A 117 -4.86 -15.34 -5.68
N MET A 118 -5.85 -15.22 -6.58
CA MET A 118 -7.17 -15.83 -6.45
C MET A 118 -7.17 -17.35 -6.31
N ASP A 119 -6.12 -18.05 -6.75
CA ASP A 119 -5.94 -19.50 -6.60
C ASP A 119 -5.06 -19.89 -5.39
N GLY A 120 -4.72 -18.92 -4.55
CA GLY A 120 -3.92 -19.12 -3.34
C GLY A 120 -2.41 -19.00 -3.53
N ARG A 121 -1.89 -18.95 -4.76
CA ARG A 121 -0.46 -18.69 -5.02
C ARG A 121 -0.06 -17.28 -4.59
N ILE A 122 1.23 -17.03 -4.52
CA ILE A 122 1.79 -15.72 -4.24
C ILE A 122 2.23 -15.08 -5.56
N ALA A 123 1.58 -13.99 -5.93
CA ALA A 123 1.92 -13.20 -7.11
C ALA A 123 2.93 -12.11 -6.73
N VAL A 124 3.99 -11.99 -7.51
CA VAL A 124 5.08 -11.02 -7.33
C VAL A 124 5.25 -10.21 -8.61
N GLY A 125 5.11 -8.90 -8.52
CA GLY A 125 5.27 -8.00 -9.66
C GLY A 125 6.65 -7.35 -9.70
N LEU A 126 7.32 -7.50 -10.84
CA LEU A 126 8.69 -7.04 -11.03
C LEU A 126 8.79 -5.75 -11.87
N GLY A 127 9.85 -5.00 -11.62
CA GLY A 127 10.25 -3.85 -12.43
C GLY A 127 10.63 -4.18 -13.88
N SER A 128 10.85 -5.45 -14.19
CA SER A 128 11.05 -5.97 -15.55
C SER A 128 9.76 -6.14 -16.36
N GLY A 129 8.58 -5.98 -15.72
CA GLY A 129 7.29 -6.28 -16.36
C GLY A 129 6.88 -7.75 -16.27
N GLU A 130 7.55 -8.52 -15.44
CA GLU A 130 7.23 -9.92 -15.20
C GLU A 130 6.34 -10.07 -13.96
N LEU A 131 5.34 -10.94 -14.08
CA LEU A 131 4.52 -11.46 -13.00
C LEU A 131 5.01 -12.88 -12.67
N VAL A 132 5.45 -13.07 -11.44
CA VAL A 132 6.01 -14.32 -10.95
C VAL A 132 5.06 -14.94 -9.94
N PHE A 133 4.85 -16.24 -10.02
CA PHE A 133 4.04 -16.99 -9.05
C PHE A 133 4.93 -17.90 -8.20
N LEU A 134 4.76 -17.81 -6.90
CA LEU A 134 5.44 -18.65 -5.90
C LEU A 134 4.41 -19.43 -5.09
N ASP A 135 4.85 -20.54 -4.49
CA ASP A 135 4.13 -21.15 -3.39
C ASP A 135 4.53 -20.56 -2.02
N ASP A 136 3.89 -21.04 -0.96
CA ASP A 136 4.19 -20.59 0.42
C ASP A 136 5.60 -21.02 0.91
N GLU A 137 6.29 -21.91 0.19
CA GLU A 137 7.64 -22.36 0.50
C GLU A 137 8.74 -21.67 -0.34
N LEU A 138 8.40 -20.55 -1.01
CA LEU A 138 9.29 -19.81 -1.92
C LEU A 138 9.71 -20.58 -3.18
N GLN A 139 8.98 -21.63 -3.57
CA GLN A 139 9.27 -22.31 -4.83
C GLN A 139 8.67 -21.53 -6.01
N LEU A 140 9.46 -21.38 -7.06
CA LEU A 140 8.99 -20.78 -8.31
C LEU A 140 8.03 -21.72 -9.02
N LEU A 141 6.78 -21.30 -9.20
CA LEU A 141 5.74 -22.07 -9.87
C LEU A 141 5.57 -21.68 -11.35
N ASP A 142 5.57 -20.36 -11.61
CA ASP A 142 5.35 -19.84 -12.97
C ASP A 142 5.92 -18.42 -13.11
N ARG A 143 6.17 -18.00 -14.35
CA ARG A 143 6.63 -16.66 -14.69
C ARG A 143 6.03 -16.21 -16.02
N LYS A 144 5.45 -15.03 -16.05
CA LYS A 144 4.77 -14.46 -17.20
C LYS A 144 5.25 -13.03 -17.48
N SER A 145 5.52 -12.72 -18.73
CA SER A 145 5.76 -11.35 -19.16
C SER A 145 4.46 -10.74 -19.64
N LEU A 146 4.08 -9.58 -19.10
CA LEU A 146 2.90 -8.83 -19.55
C LEU A 146 3.26 -7.79 -20.63
N GLY A 147 4.50 -7.80 -21.13
CA GLY A 147 4.92 -6.93 -22.23
C GLY A 147 5.03 -5.45 -21.89
N THR A 148 5.08 -5.11 -20.62
CA THR A 148 5.16 -3.74 -20.11
C THR A 148 6.54 -3.44 -19.52
N LYS A 149 6.73 -2.17 -19.10
CA LYS A 149 8.00 -1.73 -18.49
C LYS A 149 8.11 -2.21 -17.05
N SER A 150 7.11 -1.97 -16.21
CA SER A 150 7.13 -2.36 -14.79
C SER A 150 5.72 -2.66 -14.31
N LEU A 151 5.56 -3.71 -13.53
CA LEU A 151 4.34 -3.97 -12.77
C LEU A 151 4.43 -3.20 -11.46
N ARG A 152 3.40 -2.41 -11.12
CA ARG A 152 3.48 -1.48 -10.00
C ARG A 152 2.58 -1.83 -8.83
N CYS A 153 1.40 -2.36 -9.10
CA CYS A 153 0.39 -2.63 -8.09
C CYS A 153 -0.50 -3.81 -8.51
N CYS A 154 -1.22 -4.38 -7.55
CA CYS A 154 -2.05 -5.55 -7.77
C CYS A 154 -3.25 -5.55 -6.81
N LEU A 155 -4.38 -6.04 -7.30
CA LEU A 155 -5.48 -6.60 -6.52
C LEU A 155 -5.56 -8.09 -6.88
N GLY A 156 -4.83 -8.93 -6.12
CA GLY A 156 -4.56 -10.32 -6.50
C GLY A 156 -5.78 -11.21 -6.48
N ASP A 157 -6.71 -10.99 -5.58
CA ASP A 157 -8.01 -11.67 -5.47
C ASP A 157 -8.98 -11.32 -6.62
N MET A 158 -8.79 -10.17 -7.27
CA MET A 158 -9.51 -9.77 -8.47
C MET A 158 -8.74 -10.08 -9.78
N GLY A 159 -7.49 -10.54 -9.70
CA GLY A 159 -6.64 -10.77 -10.85
C GLY A 159 -6.22 -9.51 -11.60
N LEU A 160 -6.15 -8.36 -10.92
CA LEU A 160 -5.85 -7.07 -11.53
C LEU A 160 -4.41 -6.65 -11.26
N VAL A 161 -3.71 -6.22 -12.31
CA VAL A 161 -2.32 -5.77 -12.24
C VAL A 161 -2.18 -4.43 -12.95
N GLY A 162 -1.66 -3.42 -12.26
CA GLY A 162 -1.40 -2.09 -12.81
C GLY A 162 0.07 -1.90 -13.18
N GLY A 163 0.33 -1.20 -14.28
CA GLY A 163 1.68 -1.03 -14.82
C GLY A 163 2.10 0.39 -15.14
N SER A 164 3.39 0.54 -15.40
CA SER A 164 4.01 1.85 -15.72
C SER A 164 3.76 2.33 -17.14
N ASP A 165 3.01 1.62 -17.94
CA ASP A 165 2.43 2.05 -19.22
C ASP A 165 1.02 2.66 -19.08
N GLY A 166 0.48 2.64 -17.85
CA GLY A 166 -0.83 3.17 -17.51
C GLY A 166 -1.98 2.24 -17.83
N LEU A 167 -1.68 0.97 -18.08
CA LEU A 167 -2.67 -0.07 -18.27
C LEU A 167 -2.97 -0.80 -16.95
N ILE A 168 -4.19 -1.31 -16.85
CA ILE A 168 -4.60 -2.33 -15.90
C ILE A 168 -4.88 -3.59 -16.71
N TRP A 169 -4.22 -4.69 -16.36
CA TRP A 169 -4.47 -6.01 -16.93
C TRP A 169 -5.36 -6.82 -16.01
N ARG A 170 -6.36 -7.46 -16.58
CA ARG A 170 -7.18 -8.48 -15.91
C ARG A 170 -6.73 -9.86 -16.35
N LEU A 171 -6.39 -10.68 -15.39
CA LEU A 171 -5.87 -12.04 -15.59
C LEU A 171 -6.80 -13.05 -14.89
N ASP A 172 -6.83 -14.28 -15.40
CA ASP A 172 -7.52 -15.38 -14.75
C ASP A 172 -6.70 -15.98 -13.59
N ALA A 173 -7.27 -17.00 -12.93
CA ALA A 173 -6.61 -17.68 -11.82
C ALA A 173 -5.26 -18.30 -12.22
N GLN A 174 -5.07 -18.69 -13.48
CA GLN A 174 -3.80 -19.22 -14.00
C GLN A 174 -2.84 -18.11 -14.47
N GLY A 175 -3.22 -16.82 -14.32
CA GLY A 175 -2.45 -15.67 -14.77
C GLY A 175 -2.46 -15.47 -16.29
N ARG A 176 -3.45 -16.00 -17.01
CA ARG A 176 -3.63 -15.76 -18.44
C ARG A 176 -4.41 -14.46 -18.65
N LEU A 177 -4.00 -13.69 -19.65
CA LEU A 177 -4.64 -12.41 -19.97
C LEU A 177 -6.10 -12.62 -20.42
N LEU A 178 -7.02 -11.95 -19.73
CA LEU A 178 -8.44 -11.88 -20.11
C LEU A 178 -8.75 -10.59 -20.87
N SER A 179 -8.33 -9.44 -20.32
CA SER A 179 -8.53 -8.12 -20.88
C SER A 179 -7.53 -7.11 -20.34
N PHE A 180 -7.47 -5.95 -20.93
CA PHE A 180 -6.75 -4.79 -20.38
C PHE A 180 -7.44 -3.49 -20.82
N TRP A 181 -7.22 -2.42 -20.06
CA TRP A 181 -7.73 -1.09 -20.38
C TRP A 181 -6.80 0.01 -19.88
N LYS A 182 -6.95 1.20 -20.49
CA LYS A 182 -6.21 2.38 -20.08
C LYS A 182 -6.85 2.97 -18.83
N ALA A 183 -6.01 3.23 -17.84
CA ALA A 183 -6.38 3.92 -16.62
C ALA A 183 -5.62 5.25 -16.53
N ASN A 184 -4.56 5.31 -15.72
CA ASN A 184 -3.79 6.54 -15.51
C ASN A 184 -2.71 6.77 -16.59
N SER A 185 -2.20 7.99 -16.72
CA SER A 185 -1.18 8.34 -17.70
C SER A 185 0.04 9.01 -17.04
N PRO A 186 1.27 8.52 -17.29
CA PRO A 186 1.63 7.31 -18.02
C PRO A 186 1.61 6.03 -17.19
N SER A 187 1.38 6.10 -15.86
CA SER A 187 1.57 4.95 -14.96
C SER A 187 0.45 4.83 -13.95
N VAL A 188 -0.01 3.59 -13.71
CA VAL A 188 -0.81 3.20 -12.54
C VAL A 188 0.16 2.84 -11.42
N PHE A 189 0.04 3.47 -10.26
CA PHE A 189 0.90 3.20 -9.09
C PHE A 189 0.19 2.44 -7.98
N CYS A 190 -1.11 2.62 -7.86
CA CYS A 190 -1.91 2.00 -6.81
C CYS A 190 -3.31 1.67 -7.31
N LEU A 191 -3.87 0.62 -6.73
CA LEU A 191 -5.22 0.14 -6.95
C LEU A 191 -5.91 -0.06 -5.60
N ALA A 192 -7.20 0.17 -5.56
CA ALA A 192 -8.07 -0.17 -4.46
C ALA A 192 -9.44 -0.58 -5.02
N GLU A 193 -10.24 -1.24 -4.21
CA GLU A 193 -11.63 -1.54 -4.48
C GLU A 193 -12.51 -0.56 -3.68
N ASP A 194 -13.56 -0.04 -4.28
CA ASP A 194 -14.56 0.75 -3.56
C ASP A 194 -15.60 -0.15 -2.87
N ALA A 195 -16.59 0.46 -2.22
CA ALA A 195 -17.62 -0.29 -1.47
C ALA A 195 -18.62 -1.04 -2.38
N GLN A 196 -18.66 -0.74 -3.66
CA GLN A 196 -19.49 -1.39 -4.67
C GLN A 196 -18.73 -2.47 -5.45
N GLY A 197 -17.46 -2.69 -5.18
CA GLY A 197 -16.59 -3.60 -5.93
C GLY A 197 -15.98 -2.95 -7.18
N ASP A 198 -16.14 -1.64 -7.35
CA ASP A 198 -15.50 -0.92 -8.44
C ASP A 198 -14.02 -0.70 -8.18
N ILE A 199 -13.26 -0.63 -9.26
CA ILE A 199 -11.82 -0.46 -9.21
C ILE A 199 -11.48 1.03 -9.12
N VAL A 200 -10.71 1.40 -8.10
CA VAL A 200 -10.15 2.75 -7.99
C VAL A 200 -8.66 2.70 -8.29
N SER A 201 -8.20 3.47 -9.25
CA SER A 201 -6.78 3.60 -9.56
C SER A 201 -6.25 4.99 -9.26
N GLY A 202 -4.97 5.05 -8.87
CA GLY A 202 -4.20 6.27 -8.72
C GLY A 202 -2.88 6.18 -9.47
N GLY A 203 -2.44 7.30 -10.05
CA GLY A 203 -1.29 7.27 -10.92
C GLY A 203 -0.46 8.56 -10.96
N ARG A 204 0.41 8.62 -11.96
CA ARG A 204 1.36 9.72 -12.15
C ARG A 204 0.68 11.02 -12.56
N ASP A 205 -0.50 10.95 -13.15
CA ASP A 205 -1.33 12.07 -13.58
C ASP A 205 -2.05 12.79 -12.43
N ALA A 206 -1.91 12.28 -11.20
CA ALA A 206 -2.59 12.79 -10.01
C ALA A 206 -4.13 12.62 -10.04
N LEU A 207 -4.63 11.75 -10.91
CA LEU A 207 -6.04 11.43 -11.03
C LEU A 207 -6.38 10.19 -10.20
N LEU A 208 -7.55 10.22 -9.57
CA LEU A 208 -8.27 9.02 -9.15
C LEU A 208 -9.31 8.69 -10.21
N MET A 209 -9.35 7.43 -10.63
CA MET A 209 -10.28 6.94 -11.62
C MET A 209 -11.08 5.78 -11.04
N TRP A 210 -12.40 5.90 -11.01
CA TRP A 210 -13.33 4.84 -10.67
C TRP A 210 -13.77 4.14 -11.95
N MET A 211 -13.64 2.84 -11.98
CA MET A 211 -13.93 2.01 -13.15
C MET A 211 -14.72 0.78 -12.74
N GLY A 212 -15.66 0.37 -13.57
CA GLY A 212 -16.34 -0.91 -13.40
C GLY A 212 -15.40 -2.09 -13.64
N GLU A 213 -15.85 -3.30 -13.33
CA GLU A 213 -15.08 -4.53 -13.56
C GLU A 213 -14.70 -4.74 -15.04
N ASP A 214 -15.44 -4.18 -15.98
CA ASP A 214 -15.20 -4.22 -17.42
C ASP A 214 -14.18 -3.17 -17.88
N GLY A 215 -13.69 -2.32 -16.97
CA GLY A 215 -12.81 -1.18 -17.26
C GLY A 215 -13.54 0.08 -17.72
N GLY A 216 -14.87 0.07 -17.75
CA GLY A 216 -15.68 1.25 -18.06
C GLY A 216 -15.48 2.37 -17.03
N LEU A 217 -15.04 3.55 -17.48
CA LEU A 217 -14.83 4.72 -16.63
C LEU A 217 -16.18 5.21 -16.09
N LYS A 218 -16.32 5.26 -14.76
CA LYS A 218 -17.49 5.79 -14.05
C LYS A 218 -17.27 7.21 -13.56
N GLN A 219 -16.07 7.48 -13.02
CA GLN A 219 -15.74 8.79 -12.47
C GLN A 219 -14.23 9.06 -12.58
N GLU A 220 -13.87 10.31 -12.83
CA GLU A 220 -12.51 10.82 -12.80
C GLU A 220 -12.45 12.03 -11.88
N VAL A 221 -11.45 12.07 -11.00
CA VAL A 221 -11.24 13.17 -10.06
C VAL A 221 -9.78 13.60 -10.10
N LYS A 222 -9.53 14.90 -10.33
CA LYS A 222 -8.21 15.49 -10.10
C LYS A 222 -7.97 15.54 -8.59
N ALA A 223 -7.39 14.47 -8.06
CA ALA A 223 -7.33 14.25 -6.63
C ALA A 223 -6.16 14.98 -5.96
N HIS A 224 -5.02 15.08 -6.64
CA HIS A 224 -3.79 15.64 -6.08
C HIS A 224 -3.10 16.59 -7.08
N LEU A 225 -2.00 17.22 -6.64
CA LEU A 225 -1.16 18.06 -7.52
C LEU A 225 -0.05 17.27 -8.21
N PHE A 226 0.33 16.13 -7.61
CA PHE A 226 1.40 15.26 -8.09
C PHE A 226 0.99 13.79 -7.95
N THR A 227 1.89 12.89 -8.36
CA THR A 227 1.72 11.43 -8.35
C THR A 227 1.04 10.92 -7.08
N ILE A 228 0.03 10.07 -7.27
CA ILE A 228 -0.60 9.30 -6.20
C ILE A 228 0.17 7.99 -6.07
N HIS A 229 0.78 7.75 -4.91
CA HIS A 229 1.59 6.57 -4.65
C HIS A 229 0.82 5.46 -3.93
N ALA A 230 -0.14 5.82 -3.10
CA ALA A 230 -0.84 4.88 -2.26
C ALA A 230 -2.35 5.14 -2.22
N LEU A 231 -3.11 4.05 -2.19
CA LEU A 231 -4.54 3.99 -1.89
C LEU A 231 -4.78 2.95 -0.81
N ALA A 232 -5.70 3.24 0.10
CA ALA A 232 -6.14 2.30 1.12
C ALA A 232 -7.63 2.46 1.38
N GLY A 233 -8.39 1.38 1.17
CA GLY A 233 -9.81 1.30 1.52
C GLY A 233 -10.01 0.92 2.97
N SER A 234 -10.97 1.57 3.66
CA SER A 234 -11.41 1.23 5.02
C SER A 234 -12.71 0.43 4.97
N GLU A 235 -12.87 -0.51 5.90
CA GLU A 235 -14.15 -1.21 6.12
C GLU A 235 -15.26 -0.26 6.61
N LEU A 236 -14.90 0.91 7.12
CA LEU A 236 -15.83 1.94 7.57
C LEU A 236 -16.36 2.85 6.44
N GLY A 237 -16.08 2.52 5.19
CA GLY A 237 -16.58 3.25 4.01
C GLY A 237 -15.72 4.46 3.61
N TRP A 238 -14.46 4.50 4.00
CA TRP A 238 -13.50 5.52 3.58
C TRP A 238 -12.45 4.98 2.62
N LEU A 239 -11.98 5.84 1.73
CA LEU A 239 -10.80 5.61 0.92
C LEU A 239 -9.77 6.68 1.28
N ALA A 240 -8.52 6.30 1.49
CA ALA A 240 -7.41 7.24 1.67
C ALA A 240 -6.50 7.23 0.45
N SER A 241 -6.00 8.41 0.04
CA SER A 241 -4.98 8.57 -0.98
C SER A 241 -3.78 9.33 -0.46
N GLY A 242 -2.57 8.87 -0.78
CA GLY A 242 -1.29 9.47 -0.42
C GLY A 242 -0.50 9.86 -1.67
N SER A 243 0.09 11.06 -1.65
CA SER A 243 0.70 11.65 -2.83
C SER A 243 2.09 12.23 -2.61
N MET A 244 2.83 12.34 -3.70
CA MET A 244 4.07 13.11 -3.79
C MET A 244 3.86 14.60 -3.45
N ASP A 245 2.64 15.13 -3.50
CA ASP A 245 2.30 16.50 -3.07
C ASP A 245 2.30 16.67 -1.53
N LYS A 246 2.71 15.63 -0.78
CA LYS A 246 2.87 15.60 0.67
C LYS A 246 1.55 15.57 1.43
N THR A 247 0.43 15.40 0.74
CA THR A 247 -0.89 15.36 1.35
C THR A 247 -1.44 13.94 1.43
N VAL A 248 -2.25 13.71 2.46
CA VAL A 248 -3.17 12.59 2.55
C VAL A 248 -4.57 13.12 2.40
N LYS A 249 -5.39 12.47 1.59
CA LYS A 249 -6.80 12.83 1.42
C LYS A 249 -7.68 11.64 1.77
N VAL A 250 -8.81 11.95 2.43
CA VAL A 250 -9.83 10.95 2.79
C VAL A 250 -11.08 11.24 1.98
N TRP A 251 -11.61 10.22 1.36
CA TRP A 251 -12.75 10.24 0.44
C TRP A 251 -13.85 9.34 0.95
N ASP A 252 -15.08 9.66 0.63
CA ASP A 252 -16.21 8.74 0.77
C ASP A 252 -16.05 7.61 -0.26
N ARG A 253 -15.92 6.38 0.21
CA ARG A 253 -15.67 5.19 -0.63
C ARG A 253 -16.89 4.83 -1.50
N ASN A 254 -18.08 5.37 -1.17
CA ASN A 254 -19.30 5.06 -1.91
C ASN A 254 -19.51 5.96 -3.13
N ASN A 255 -19.02 7.20 -3.09
CA ASN A 255 -19.34 8.20 -4.13
C ASN A 255 -18.12 9.05 -4.57
N GLY A 256 -16.93 8.77 -4.04
CA GLY A 256 -15.72 9.50 -4.38
C GLY A 256 -15.67 10.95 -3.91
N ALA A 257 -16.57 11.38 -3.01
CA ALA A 257 -16.54 12.74 -2.50
C ALA A 257 -15.36 12.97 -1.55
N LEU A 258 -14.67 14.11 -1.70
CA LEU A 258 -13.59 14.49 -0.79
C LEU A 258 -14.15 14.87 0.58
N LEU A 259 -13.75 14.14 1.61
CA LEU A 259 -14.17 14.37 3.00
C LEU A 259 -13.15 15.22 3.77
N LYS A 260 -11.85 14.96 3.58
CA LYS A 260 -10.79 15.65 4.33
C LYS A 260 -9.47 15.72 3.57
N VAL A 261 -8.74 16.81 3.80
CA VAL A 261 -7.34 16.98 3.38
C VAL A 261 -6.48 17.09 4.63
N ILE A 262 -5.43 16.28 4.69
CA ILE A 262 -4.41 16.27 5.74
C ILE A 262 -3.12 16.77 5.11
N ASP A 263 -2.73 18.00 5.44
CA ASP A 263 -1.55 18.69 4.94
C ASP A 263 -0.89 19.51 6.07
N ARG A 264 0.26 20.11 5.80
CA ARG A 264 0.97 20.93 6.79
C ARG A 264 0.34 22.30 7.03
N GLU A 265 -0.51 22.78 6.15
CA GLU A 265 -1.23 24.03 6.33
C GLU A 265 -2.30 23.87 7.43
N LYS A 266 -3.05 22.77 7.39
CA LYS A 266 -4.09 22.45 8.39
C LYS A 266 -3.54 21.79 9.65
N TYR A 267 -2.41 21.09 9.52
CA TYR A 267 -1.73 20.39 10.60
C TYR A 267 -0.24 20.79 10.65
N PRO A 268 0.07 22.04 11.07
CA PRO A 268 1.44 22.55 11.17
C PRO A 268 2.30 21.62 12.03
N SER A 269 3.49 21.30 11.54
CA SER A 269 4.44 20.33 12.16
C SER A 269 3.96 18.88 12.21
N ARG A 270 2.73 18.59 11.80
CA ARG A 270 2.11 17.26 11.87
C ARG A 270 1.83 16.64 10.49
N GLY A 271 1.54 17.43 9.46
CA GLY A 271 1.46 16.93 8.08
C GLY A 271 2.83 16.46 7.55
N HIS A 272 2.83 15.56 6.55
CA HIS A 272 4.06 15.08 5.93
C HIS A 272 4.87 16.22 5.30
N SER A 273 6.20 16.18 5.47
CA SER A 273 7.11 17.17 4.85
C SER A 273 7.61 16.74 3.48
N HIS A 274 7.47 15.47 3.13
CA HIS A 274 7.88 14.86 1.88
C HIS A 274 6.76 13.98 1.31
N SER A 275 7.03 13.28 0.21
CA SER A 275 6.12 12.35 -0.43
C SER A 275 5.49 11.36 0.54
N VAL A 276 4.19 11.09 0.40
CA VAL A 276 3.49 10.01 1.10
C VAL A 276 3.50 8.79 0.19
N ASN A 277 4.14 7.71 0.65
CA ASN A 277 4.41 6.53 -0.16
C ASN A 277 3.52 5.33 0.19
N ALA A 278 3.06 5.26 1.44
CA ALA A 278 2.28 4.13 1.93
C ALA A 278 1.16 4.57 2.88
N LEU A 279 0.06 3.83 2.84
CA LEU A 279 -1.13 3.99 3.67
C LEU A 279 -1.65 2.63 4.10
N CYS A 280 -2.15 2.52 5.32
CA CYS A 280 -3.00 1.40 5.74
C CYS A 280 -3.99 1.84 6.81
N TRP A 281 -5.10 1.10 6.94
CA TRP A 281 -6.10 1.31 7.98
C TRP A 281 -5.99 0.26 9.06
N VAL A 282 -6.24 0.68 10.32
CA VAL A 282 -6.44 -0.18 11.50
C VAL A 282 -7.71 0.29 12.18
N GLY A 283 -8.83 -0.33 11.86
CA GLY A 283 -10.14 0.17 12.29
C GLY A 283 -10.37 1.62 11.84
N ARG A 284 -10.51 2.54 12.80
CA ARG A 284 -10.64 4.00 12.54
C ARG A 284 -9.32 4.74 12.41
N LEU A 285 -8.20 4.07 12.66
CA LEU A 285 -6.88 4.68 12.56
C LEU A 285 -6.33 4.55 11.14
N LEU A 286 -5.92 5.67 10.56
CA LEU A 286 -5.22 5.72 9.29
C LEU A 286 -3.72 5.92 9.56
N ALA A 287 -2.90 4.97 9.16
CA ALA A 287 -1.46 5.12 9.13
C ALA A 287 -1.02 5.66 7.77
N SER A 288 -0.14 6.65 7.78
CA SER A 288 0.49 7.22 6.59
C SER A 288 1.99 7.33 6.79
N ALA A 289 2.79 7.01 5.76
CA ALA A 289 4.25 7.04 5.82
C ALA A 289 4.85 7.49 4.50
N GLY A 290 6.08 8.00 4.56
CA GLY A 290 6.72 8.52 3.36
C GLY A 290 8.21 8.81 3.50
N ASP A 291 8.72 9.69 2.63
CA ASP A 291 10.15 10.02 2.55
C ASP A 291 10.63 10.86 3.75
N ASP A 292 9.72 11.39 4.56
CA ASP A 292 10.08 12.08 5.82
C ASP A 292 10.43 11.12 6.97
N LYS A 293 10.43 9.79 6.72
CA LYS A 293 10.82 8.71 7.64
C LYS A 293 9.89 8.52 8.84
N ILE A 294 8.79 9.27 8.88
CA ILE A 294 7.83 9.28 9.98
C ILE A 294 6.59 8.53 9.54
N ILE A 295 6.08 7.66 10.41
CA ILE A 295 4.75 7.08 10.26
C ILE A 295 3.81 7.90 11.14
N ARG A 296 2.75 8.45 10.56
CA ARG A 296 1.75 9.25 11.25
C ARG A 296 0.46 8.46 11.35
N ILE A 297 -0.09 8.45 12.55
CA ILE A 297 -1.35 7.79 12.85
C ILE A 297 -2.42 8.86 13.06
N TRP A 298 -3.50 8.75 12.32
CA TRP A 298 -4.63 9.68 12.33
C TRP A 298 -5.89 8.96 12.78
N GLU A 299 -6.55 9.46 13.81
CA GLU A 299 -7.88 9.00 14.16
C GLU A 299 -8.90 9.70 13.28
N VAL A 300 -9.74 8.90 12.59
CA VAL A 300 -10.83 9.37 11.72
C VAL A 300 -12.15 8.98 12.38
N SER A 301 -13.05 9.95 12.53
CA SER A 301 -14.37 9.76 13.15
C SER A 301 -15.44 10.59 12.44
N VAL A 302 -16.70 10.17 12.53
CA VAL A 302 -17.87 10.87 12.01
C VAL A 302 -18.36 11.92 12.99
#